data_fa7f386bdb676d6d865260a95f1419c9
#
_entry.id   fa7f386bdb676d6d865260a95f1419c9
#
_cell.length_a   1.000
_cell.length_b   1.000
_cell.length_c   1.000
_cell.angle_alpha   90.00
_cell.angle_beta   90.00
_cell.angle_gamma   90.00
#
_symmetry.space_group_name_H-M   'P 1'
#
loop_
_entity.id
_entity.type
_entity.pdbx_description
1 polymer ?
#
loop_
_entity_poly.entity_id
_entity_poly.type
_entity_poly.pdbx_seq_one_letter_code
_entity_poly.pdbx_strand_id
1 'polypeptide(L)'
;MKRFAVLIGVAALAACNQEAPVAEETAEPAAEAPATVANGTPVGTFTVTNADGSTATATINADGTYADSDADGKVTEEGNWAVTDGKTCFTPTTEGATAMCYTESAPADDGSFTATPDEGDPVTVKPAVS
;
A
#
# COMPACT_ATOMS: atom_id res chain seq x y z
N MET A 1 -73.75 5.85 32.14
CA MET A 1 -72.94 5.17 32.93
C MET A 1 -71.86 4.62 32.23
N LYS A 2 -70.78 4.74 32.63
CA LYS A 2 -69.73 3.99 32.40
C LYS A 2 -69.07 3.99 31.24
N ARG A 3 -68.14 4.17 31.07
CA ARG A 3 -66.91 4.05 31.40
C ARG A 3 -66.15 3.36 30.43
N PHE A 4 -65.17 3.55 30.04
CA PHE A 4 -64.10 3.36 29.91
C PHE A 4 -62.98 3.46 29.48
N ALA A 5 -62.20 3.43 29.35
CA ALA A 5 -60.95 3.36 29.57
C ALA A 5 -60.16 2.78 28.49
N VAL A 6 -59.44 3.15 28.09
CA VAL A 6 -58.55 3.23 27.40
C VAL A 6 -57.22 2.99 27.69
N LEU A 7 -56.51 2.49 27.06
CA LEU A 7 -55.32 2.29 27.19
C LEU A 7 -54.54 2.23 26.15
N ILE A 8 -53.79 2.48 25.93
CA ILE A 8 -52.78 2.92 25.44
C ILE A 8 -51.62 2.20 25.46
N GLY A 9 -51.25 1.76 24.56
CA GLY A 9 -50.15 1.12 24.54
C GLY A 9 -49.12 1.85 23.91
N VAL A 10 -48.21 1.94 24.41
CA VAL A 10 -47.24 2.62 23.96
C VAL A 10 -46.24 1.84 23.48
N ALA A 11 -45.94 2.04 22.51
CA ALA A 11 -44.99 1.35 22.00
C ALA A 11 -43.77 1.98 21.98
N ALA A 12 -42.95 1.46 22.23
CA ALA A 12 -41.83 2.03 22.24
C ALA A 12 -40.93 1.64 21.24
N LEU A 13 -40.60 1.98 20.79
CA LEU A 13 -39.71 1.86 20.16
C LEU A 13 -38.53 1.84 20.19
N ALA A 14 -38.02 1.53 20.03
CA ALA A 14 -37.08 1.39 20.03
C ALA A 14 -36.14 1.41 19.23
N ALA A 15 -35.78 1.64 18.88
CA ALA A 15 -34.99 1.71 18.27
C ALA A 15 -33.83 1.51 18.11
N CYS A 16 -33.39 1.42 17.87
CA CYS A 16 -32.45 1.32 17.72
C CYS A 16 -31.49 1.24 17.29
N ASN A 17 -30.99 1.35 16.98
CA ASN A 17 -30.11 1.35 16.76
C ASN A 17 -29.12 1.09 16.47
N GLN A 18 -28.59 0.98 16.18
CA GLN A 18 -27.70 0.87 16.06
C GLN A 18 -26.85 0.63 15.46
N GLU A 19 -26.35 0.81 15.10
CA GLU A 19 -25.55 0.78 14.76
C GLU A 19 -24.59 0.64 14.44
N ALA A 20 -24.28 0.83 14.22
CA ALA A 20 -23.41 0.81 14.04
C ALA A 20 -22.46 0.65 13.91
N PRO A 21 -22.17 0.58 13.90
CA PRO A 21 -21.15 0.58 13.90
C PRO A 21 -20.33 0.15 13.56
N VAL A 22 -20.27 0.17 13.30
CA VAL A 22 -19.58 -0.14 13.09
C VAL A 22 -18.86 -0.18 12.39
N ALA A 23 -18.92 0.15 11.96
CA ALA A 23 -18.31 0.21 11.31
C ALA A 23 -17.25 0.45 11.37
N GLU A 24 -17.05 0.69 11.74
CA GLU A 24 -16.18 0.99 11.90
C GLU A 24 -15.31 0.38 11.88
N GLU A 25 -15.20 0.15 11.92
CA GLU A 25 -14.41 -0.30 11.99
C GLU A 25 -13.87 -0.73 11.26
N THR A 26 -13.92 -0.63 10.89
CA THR A 26 -13.50 -0.99 10.17
C THR A 26 -12.65 -0.73 9.64
N ALA A 27 -12.39 -0.34 9.45
CA ALA A 27 -11.69 -0.07 8.89
C ALA A 27 -10.57 -0.03 9.13
N GLU A 28 -10.27 0.03 9.40
CA GLU A 28 -9.43 0.13 9.67
C GLU A 28 -8.60 -0.59 9.65
N PRO A 29 -8.56 -0.71 9.78
CA PRO A 29 -7.69 -1.58 10.11
C PRO A 29 -6.84 -1.94 9.16
N ALA A 30 -7.26 -2.13 8.51
CA ALA A 30 -6.68 -2.59 7.51
C ALA A 30 -5.45 -2.03 7.36
N ALA A 31 -5.46 -1.06 7.37
CA ALA A 31 -4.37 -0.45 7.05
C ALA A 31 -3.24 -0.82 7.76
N GLU A 32 -3.41 -1.47 8.72
CA GLU A 32 -2.39 -1.68 9.49
C GLU A 32 -1.48 -2.65 9.10
N ALA A 33 -1.72 -3.50 8.31
CA ALA A 33 -0.78 -4.52 7.95
C ALA A 33 0.52 -3.85 7.61
N PRO A 34 1.60 -4.25 8.17
CA PRO A 34 2.85 -3.69 7.80
C PRO A 34 3.03 -3.95 6.34
N ALA A 35 3.29 -2.95 5.62
CA ALA A 35 3.45 -3.09 4.20
C ALA A 35 4.84 -3.63 3.91
N THR A 36 4.89 -4.62 3.05
CA THR A 36 6.16 -5.17 2.57
C THR A 36 6.07 -5.29 1.07
N VAL A 37 7.20 -5.23 0.40
CA VAL A 37 7.27 -5.58 -1.02
C VAL A 37 7.19 -7.09 -1.15
N ALA A 38 7.15 -7.60 -2.36
CA ALA A 38 6.84 -9.02 -2.61
C ALA A 38 7.76 -10.01 -1.90
N ASN A 39 9.02 -9.66 -1.71
CA ASN A 39 9.95 -10.59 -1.04
C ASN A 39 9.90 -10.47 0.50
N GLY A 40 9.00 -9.66 1.03
CA GLY A 40 8.84 -9.51 2.47
C GLY A 40 9.63 -8.37 3.08
N THR A 41 10.40 -7.62 2.28
CA THR A 41 11.16 -6.50 2.79
C THR A 41 10.20 -5.37 3.18
N PRO A 42 10.34 -4.79 4.38
CA PRO A 42 9.47 -3.68 4.78
C PRO A 42 9.64 -2.48 3.86
N VAL A 43 8.56 -1.78 3.60
CA VAL A 43 8.59 -0.58 2.77
C VAL A 43 9.43 0.51 3.40
N GLY A 44 9.86 1.46 2.62
CA GLY A 44 10.71 2.55 3.08
C GLY A 44 11.45 3.15 1.90
N THR A 45 12.62 3.70 2.18
CA THR A 45 13.44 4.31 1.14
C THR A 45 14.56 3.34 0.75
N PHE A 46 14.76 3.19 -0.53
CA PHE A 46 15.75 2.27 -1.08
C PHE A 46 16.65 2.99 -2.07
N THR A 47 17.90 2.55 -2.15
CA THR A 47 18.78 2.95 -3.22
C THR A 47 18.70 1.89 -4.30
N VAL A 48 18.40 2.30 -5.51
CA VAL A 48 18.28 1.41 -6.67
C VAL A 48 19.50 1.65 -7.55
N THR A 49 20.22 0.57 -7.88
CA THR A 49 21.34 0.64 -8.80
C THR A 49 20.93 -0.03 -10.09
N ASN A 50 20.93 0.73 -11.16
CA ASN A 50 20.54 0.23 -12.48
C ASN A 50 21.65 -0.59 -13.11
N ALA A 51 21.31 -1.33 -14.16
CA ALA A 51 22.29 -2.18 -14.83
C ALA A 51 23.47 -1.38 -15.40
N ASP A 52 23.27 -0.11 -15.71
CA ASP A 52 24.36 0.73 -16.23
C ASP A 52 25.20 1.37 -15.12
N GLY A 53 24.91 1.05 -13.85
CA GLY A 53 25.63 1.59 -12.72
C GLY A 53 25.09 2.89 -12.16
N SER A 54 24.09 3.49 -12.81
CA SER A 54 23.49 4.71 -12.28
C SER A 54 22.63 4.37 -11.06
N THR A 55 22.42 5.34 -10.21
CA THR A 55 21.65 5.12 -8.99
C THR A 55 20.44 6.04 -8.95
N ALA A 56 19.40 5.57 -8.29
CA ALA A 56 18.18 6.32 -8.05
C ALA A 56 17.71 6.00 -6.64
N THR A 57 16.76 6.75 -6.15
CA THR A 57 16.16 6.47 -4.85
C THR A 57 14.69 6.15 -5.08
N ALA A 58 14.24 5.05 -4.51
CA ALA A 58 12.83 4.67 -4.56
C ALA A 58 12.28 4.77 -3.15
N THR A 59 11.22 5.53 -2.99
CA THR A 59 10.52 5.61 -1.70
C THR A 59 9.18 4.91 -1.87
N ILE A 60 8.98 3.84 -1.12
CA ILE A 60 7.75 3.05 -1.18
C ILE A 60 7.03 3.24 0.13
N ASN A 61 5.82 3.73 0.07
CA ASN A 61 5.05 4.07 1.27
C ASN A 61 4.00 3.03 1.61
N ALA A 62 3.72 2.90 2.89
CA ALA A 62 2.73 1.93 3.36
C ALA A 62 1.31 2.28 2.90
N ASP A 63 1.08 3.50 2.46
CA ASP A 63 -0.24 3.90 1.99
C ASP A 63 -0.52 3.50 0.54
N GLY A 64 0.40 2.79 -0.09
CA GLY A 64 0.21 2.34 -1.47
C GLY A 64 0.78 3.29 -2.52
N THR A 65 1.51 4.31 -2.11
CA THR A 65 2.13 5.25 -3.06
C THR A 65 3.63 5.02 -3.13
N TYR A 66 4.26 5.46 -4.20
CA TYR A 66 5.71 5.43 -4.32
C TYR A 66 6.19 6.68 -5.07
N ALA A 67 7.47 6.96 -4.92
CA ALA A 67 8.10 8.03 -5.67
C ALA A 67 9.55 7.65 -5.92
N ASP A 68 9.98 7.82 -7.15
CA ASP A 68 11.36 7.59 -7.53
C ASP A 68 12.04 8.93 -7.77
N SER A 69 13.27 9.02 -7.37
CA SER A 69 14.06 10.24 -7.51
C SER A 69 15.41 9.91 -8.13
N ASP A 70 15.95 10.85 -8.86
CA ASP A 70 17.28 10.68 -9.42
C ASP A 70 18.36 10.91 -8.35
N ALA A 71 19.63 10.81 -8.76
CA ALA A 71 20.74 10.97 -7.83
C ALA A 71 20.79 12.37 -7.20
N ASP A 72 20.13 13.34 -7.77
CA ASP A 72 20.11 14.70 -7.22
C ASP A 72 18.90 14.91 -6.29
N GLY A 73 18.09 13.89 -6.13
CA GLY A 73 16.92 13.97 -5.27
C GLY A 73 15.67 14.53 -5.94
N LYS A 74 15.71 14.70 -7.27
CA LYS A 74 14.55 15.21 -7.97
C LYS A 74 13.63 14.06 -8.31
N VAL A 75 12.36 14.18 -7.97
CA VAL A 75 11.36 13.15 -8.28
C VAL A 75 11.23 13.00 -9.79
N THR A 76 11.42 11.79 -10.27
CA THR A 76 11.33 11.48 -11.70
C THR A 76 10.05 10.71 -12.03
N GLU A 77 9.48 10.02 -11.03
CA GLU A 77 8.25 9.28 -11.24
C GLU A 77 7.54 9.09 -9.93
N GLU A 78 6.24 9.04 -9.94
CA GLU A 78 5.47 8.72 -8.75
C GLU A 78 4.18 8.04 -9.16
N GLY A 79 3.62 7.29 -8.26
CA GLY A 79 2.41 6.56 -8.55
C GLY A 79 1.98 5.68 -7.40
N ASN A 80 1.37 4.56 -7.75
CA ASN A 80 0.87 3.62 -6.77
C ASN A 80 1.57 2.27 -6.95
N TRP A 81 1.65 1.51 -5.87
CA TRP A 81 2.26 0.20 -5.92
C TRP A 81 1.38 -0.83 -5.22
N ALA A 82 1.56 -2.08 -5.58
CA ALA A 82 0.85 -3.18 -4.94
C ALA A 82 1.61 -4.47 -5.19
N VAL A 83 1.42 -5.46 -4.34
CA VAL A 83 1.96 -6.79 -4.58
C VAL A 83 0.86 -7.60 -5.26
N THR A 84 1.18 -8.13 -6.42
CA THR A 84 0.24 -8.90 -7.22
C THR A 84 0.94 -10.14 -7.75
N ASP A 85 0.37 -11.30 -7.51
CA ASP A 85 0.92 -12.58 -7.98
C ASP A 85 2.40 -12.79 -7.60
N GLY A 86 2.76 -12.34 -6.42
CA GLY A 86 4.13 -12.52 -5.94
C GLY A 86 5.14 -11.53 -6.49
N LYS A 87 4.68 -10.49 -7.15
CA LYS A 87 5.55 -9.45 -7.69
C LYS A 87 5.16 -8.10 -7.11
N THR A 88 6.12 -7.20 -7.02
CA THR A 88 5.84 -5.81 -6.66
C THR A 88 5.61 -5.03 -7.94
N CYS A 89 4.43 -4.48 -8.09
CA CYS A 89 4.03 -3.78 -9.30
C CYS A 89 3.85 -2.29 -9.02
N PHE A 90 4.41 -1.46 -9.87
CA PHE A 90 4.34 0.00 -9.76
C PHE A 90 3.57 0.56 -10.93
N THR A 91 2.60 1.42 -10.67
CA THR A 91 1.80 2.05 -11.72
C THR A 91 1.98 3.56 -11.62
N PRO A 92 2.70 4.17 -12.54
CA PRO A 92 2.88 5.62 -12.52
C PRO A 92 1.54 6.34 -12.67
N THR A 93 1.44 7.53 -12.08
CA THR A 93 0.22 8.32 -12.23
C THR A 93 0.15 9.02 -13.58
N THR A 94 1.20 8.92 -14.39
CA THR A 94 1.19 9.50 -15.73
C THR A 94 0.10 8.87 -16.56
N GLU A 95 -0.70 9.69 -17.23
CA GLU A 95 -1.80 9.18 -18.04
C GLU A 95 -1.30 8.23 -19.12
N GLY A 96 -1.93 7.10 -19.27
CA GLY A 96 -1.53 6.11 -20.26
C GLY A 96 -0.44 5.16 -19.81
N ALA A 97 0.08 5.35 -18.60
CA ALA A 97 1.16 4.49 -18.11
C ALA A 97 0.62 3.10 -17.77
N THR A 98 1.47 2.09 -17.97
CA THR A 98 1.11 0.71 -17.59
C THR A 98 1.94 0.31 -16.38
N ALA A 99 1.43 -0.61 -15.63
CA ALA A 99 2.13 -1.12 -14.45
C ALA A 99 3.38 -1.87 -14.87
N MET A 100 4.46 -1.69 -14.12
CA MET A 100 5.68 -2.45 -14.29
C MET A 100 5.83 -3.34 -13.07
N CYS A 101 5.92 -4.63 -13.27
CA CYS A 101 6.02 -5.59 -12.19
C CYS A 101 7.43 -6.17 -12.11
N TYR A 102 7.89 -6.38 -10.88
CA TYR A 102 9.24 -6.86 -10.63
C TYR A 102 9.19 -8.16 -9.84
N THR A 103 10.00 -9.12 -10.26
CA THR A 103 10.23 -10.34 -9.50
C THR A 103 11.46 -10.06 -8.61
N GLU A 104 11.32 -10.28 -7.33
CA GLU A 104 12.37 -9.93 -6.39
C GLU A 104 13.04 -11.16 -5.82
N SER A 105 14.35 -11.10 -5.69
CA SER A 105 15.10 -12.19 -5.04
C SER A 105 14.93 -12.07 -3.52
N ALA A 106 15.27 -13.13 -2.81
CA ALA A 106 15.30 -13.07 -1.36
C ALA A 106 16.35 -12.03 -0.93
N PRO A 107 16.09 -11.30 0.15
CA PRO A 107 17.05 -10.30 0.62
C PRO A 107 18.34 -10.96 1.13
N ALA A 108 19.46 -10.32 0.88
CA ALA A 108 20.75 -10.73 1.41
C ALA A 108 20.88 -10.26 2.85
N ASP A 109 22.01 -10.62 3.49
CA ASP A 109 22.24 -10.24 4.90
C ASP A 109 22.23 -8.73 5.12
N ASP A 110 22.60 -7.94 4.13
CA ASP A 110 22.59 -6.49 4.24
C ASP A 110 21.25 -5.89 3.79
N GLY A 111 20.27 -6.74 3.49
CA GLY A 111 18.96 -6.30 3.07
C GLY A 111 18.84 -6.02 1.57
N SER A 112 19.93 -6.14 0.82
CA SER A 112 19.85 -5.87 -0.63
C SER A 112 19.25 -7.06 -1.36
N PHE A 113 18.61 -6.79 -2.47
CA PHE A 113 18.03 -7.84 -3.31
C PHE A 113 18.02 -7.36 -4.76
N THR A 114 17.78 -8.31 -5.66
CA THR A 114 17.68 -8.01 -7.08
C THR A 114 16.19 -7.93 -7.45
N ALA A 115 15.81 -6.90 -8.15
CA ALA A 115 14.45 -6.78 -8.68
C ALA A 115 14.55 -6.86 -10.20
N THR A 116 13.87 -7.84 -10.78
CA THR A 116 13.90 -8.07 -12.22
C THR A 116 12.56 -7.68 -12.81
N PRO A 117 12.51 -6.64 -13.65
CA PRO A 117 11.24 -6.24 -14.26
C PRO A 117 10.78 -7.27 -15.28
N ASP A 118 9.51 -7.28 -15.60
CA ASP A 118 8.99 -8.17 -16.64
C ASP A 118 9.61 -7.83 -18.00
N GLU A 119 10.04 -6.59 -18.18
CA GLU A 119 10.74 -6.19 -19.38
C GLU A 119 11.87 -5.25 -18.97
N GLY A 120 13.07 -5.55 -19.32
CA GLY A 120 14.23 -4.73 -19.01
C GLY A 120 15.26 -5.46 -18.19
N ASP A 121 16.27 -4.75 -17.78
CA ASP A 121 17.38 -5.34 -17.05
C ASP A 121 17.15 -5.33 -15.55
N PRO A 122 17.68 -6.32 -14.83
CA PRO A 122 17.52 -6.34 -13.38
C PRO A 122 18.23 -5.18 -12.71
N VAL A 123 17.70 -4.75 -11.61
CA VAL A 123 18.31 -3.69 -10.79
C VAL A 123 18.63 -4.24 -9.41
N THR A 124 19.59 -3.64 -8.74
CA THR A 124 19.90 -3.99 -7.36
C THR A 124 19.24 -2.97 -6.45
N VAL A 125 18.52 -3.45 -5.47
CA VAL A 125 17.77 -2.61 -4.53
C VAL A 125 18.37 -2.81 -3.14
N LYS A 126 18.64 -1.72 -2.46
CA LYS A 126 19.22 -1.80 -1.13
C LYS A 126 18.50 -0.81 -0.21
N PRO A 127 18.10 -1.21 0.99
CA PRO A 127 17.50 -0.27 1.92
C PRO A 127 18.45 0.89 2.19
N ALA A 128 17.95 2.10 2.12
CA ALA A 128 18.77 3.26 2.40
C ALA A 128 19.00 3.30 3.91
N VAL A 129 20.25 3.47 4.31
CA VAL A 129 20.52 3.55 5.75
C VAL A 129 20.10 4.93 6.23
N SER A 130 19.58 4.96 7.42
CA SER A 130 19.14 6.21 8.04
C SER A 130 20.26 6.78 8.88
#